data_01ab90a74386a32caa94f9389e66f2dd
#
_entry.id   01ab90a74386a32caa94f9389e66f2dd
#
_cell.length_a   1.000
_cell.length_b   1.000
_cell.length_c   1.000
_cell.angle_alpha   90.00
_cell.angle_beta   90.00
_cell.angle_gamma   90.00
#
_symmetry.space_group_name_H-M   'P 1'
#
loop_
_entity.id
_entity.type
_entity.pdbx_description
1 polymer ?
#
loop_
_entity_poly.entity_id
_entity_poly.type
_entity_poly.pdbx_seq_one_letter_code
_entity_poly.pdbx_strand_id
1 'polypeptide(L)'
;MTLFYLDTSVILKRYKSENGSEFVEELIEQRKPGETLVSSLLTAVEVFSVASRMTKGNILSRKEYDSLTSRFLTDFTSHFQVEAVDNPLIIASITITAIHGLRTADAIHLAAIQRAKSIVVEPEQFFAVTSDKEMIVACRTESIKVLNPEEVTSKNLLRSIR
;
A
#
# COMPACT_ATOMS: atom_id res chain seq x y z
N MET A 1 2.46 15.98 10.64
CA MET A 1 2.28 15.46 9.26
C MET A 1 2.04 13.98 9.35
N THR A 2 0.85 13.52 8.99
CA THR A 2 0.52 12.07 9.05
C THR A 2 0.85 11.40 7.73
N LEU A 3 1.59 10.30 7.77
CA LEU A 3 1.99 9.55 6.59
C LEU A 3 1.34 8.17 6.58
N PHE A 4 0.70 7.85 5.47
CA PHE A 4 0.10 6.54 5.20
C PHE A 4 0.86 5.88 4.05
N TYR A 5 1.46 4.72 4.33
CA TYR A 5 2.04 3.89 3.28
C TYR A 5 1.02 2.83 2.87
N LEU A 6 0.61 2.81 1.62
CA LEU A 6 -0.34 1.85 1.08
C LEU A 6 0.40 0.81 0.24
N ASP A 7 0.19 -0.47 0.57
CA ASP A 7 0.68 -1.56 -0.25
C ASP A 7 -0.26 -1.89 -1.42
N THR A 8 0.14 -2.81 -2.27
CA THR A 8 -0.62 -3.21 -3.46
C THR A 8 -1.98 -3.82 -3.12
N SER A 9 -2.07 -4.57 -2.01
CA SER A 9 -3.32 -5.22 -1.59
C SER A 9 -4.43 -4.20 -1.29
N VAL A 10 -4.03 -3.06 -0.77
CA VAL A 10 -4.92 -1.95 -0.44
C VAL A 10 -5.26 -1.12 -1.68
N ILE A 11 -4.27 -0.76 -2.47
CA ILE A 11 -4.50 0.07 -3.67
C ILE A 11 -5.43 -0.62 -4.67
N LEU A 12 -5.33 -1.95 -4.83
CA LEU A 12 -6.22 -2.72 -5.69
C LEU A 12 -7.70 -2.61 -5.30
N LYS A 13 -8.02 -2.40 -4.01
CA LYS A 13 -9.40 -2.23 -3.52
C LYS A 13 -10.11 -0.99 -4.07
N ARG A 14 -9.35 -0.01 -4.58
CA ARG A 14 -9.91 1.16 -5.25
C ARG A 14 -10.48 0.83 -6.64
N TYR A 15 -9.96 -0.21 -7.28
CA TYR A 15 -10.32 -0.59 -8.67
C TYR A 15 -11.19 -1.84 -8.75
N LYS A 16 -11.35 -2.52 -7.62
CA LYS A 16 -12.17 -3.72 -7.50
C LYS A 16 -13.01 -3.60 -6.23
N SER A 17 -14.34 -3.58 -6.38
CA SER A 17 -15.24 -3.50 -5.23
C SER A 17 -15.14 -4.76 -4.39
N GLU A 18 -14.62 -4.62 -3.18
CA GLU A 18 -14.43 -5.69 -2.21
C GLU A 18 -14.43 -5.13 -0.78
N ASN A 19 -14.30 -6.00 0.23
CA ASN A 19 -14.23 -5.55 1.62
C ASN A 19 -13.05 -4.57 1.83
N GLY A 20 -13.33 -3.43 2.45
CA GLY A 20 -12.34 -2.37 2.68
C GLY A 20 -12.22 -1.32 1.57
N SER A 21 -12.91 -1.47 0.42
CA SER A 21 -12.88 -0.48 -0.68
C SER A 21 -13.33 0.90 -0.25
N GLU A 22 -14.39 1.00 0.56
CA GLU A 22 -14.89 2.28 1.10
C GLU A 22 -13.82 3.00 1.95
N PHE A 23 -13.08 2.25 2.77
CA PHE A 23 -11.99 2.82 3.58
C PHE A 23 -10.90 3.43 2.69
N VAL A 24 -10.50 2.70 1.65
CA VAL A 24 -9.46 3.15 0.72
C VAL A 24 -9.92 4.39 -0.05
N GLU A 25 -11.17 4.40 -0.49
CA GLU A 25 -11.76 5.53 -1.19
C GLU A 25 -11.82 6.77 -0.27
N GLU A 26 -12.28 6.61 0.97
CA GLU A 26 -12.28 7.68 1.98
C GLU A 26 -10.87 8.19 2.24
N LEU A 27 -9.88 7.30 2.39
CA LEU A 27 -8.49 7.68 2.67
C LEU A 27 -7.88 8.51 1.53
N ILE A 28 -8.14 8.17 0.28
CA ILE A 28 -7.57 8.84 -0.89
C ILE A 28 -8.33 10.14 -1.21
N GLU A 29 -9.67 10.08 -1.32
CA GLU A 29 -10.49 11.19 -1.80
C GLU A 29 -10.71 12.27 -0.73
N GLN A 30 -10.81 11.86 0.54
CA GLN A 30 -11.06 12.79 1.64
C GLN A 30 -9.79 13.12 2.42
N ARG A 31 -8.62 13.02 1.77
CA ARG A 31 -7.33 13.35 2.35
C ARG A 31 -7.30 14.74 2.97
N LYS A 32 -6.88 14.84 4.22
CA LYS A 32 -6.80 16.11 4.95
C LYS A 32 -5.48 16.84 4.68
N PRO A 33 -5.44 18.16 4.81
CA PRO A 33 -4.18 18.90 4.82
C PRO A 33 -3.21 18.33 5.85
N GLY A 34 -1.96 18.09 5.46
CA GLY A 34 -0.94 17.49 6.32
C GLY A 34 -0.91 15.95 6.30
N GLU A 35 -1.80 15.30 5.56
CA GLU A 35 -1.73 13.86 5.27
C GLU A 35 -0.97 13.61 3.96
N THR A 36 -0.09 12.62 3.98
CA THR A 36 0.68 12.19 2.80
C THR A 36 0.44 10.71 2.55
N LEU A 37 0.09 10.37 1.31
CA LEU A 37 -0.01 8.98 0.86
C LEU A 37 1.29 8.60 0.16
N VAL A 38 1.85 7.47 0.57
CA VAL A 38 3.09 6.93 0.00
C VAL A 38 2.83 5.52 -0.50
N SER A 39 3.47 5.15 -1.59
CA SER A 39 3.53 3.78 -2.06
C SER A 39 4.85 3.52 -2.79
N SER A 40 5.18 2.28 -3.05
CA SER A 40 6.39 1.90 -3.79
C SER A 40 6.13 1.87 -5.30
N LEU A 41 7.16 2.15 -6.09
CA LEU A 41 7.12 1.91 -7.54
C LEU A 41 6.84 0.44 -7.89
N LEU A 42 7.18 -0.49 -6.98
CA LEU A 42 6.83 -1.90 -7.10
C LEU A 42 5.32 -2.11 -7.25
N THR A 43 4.51 -1.32 -6.54
CA THR A 43 3.04 -1.37 -6.62
C THR A 43 2.53 -1.22 -8.06
N ALA A 44 3.16 -0.36 -8.86
CA ALA A 44 2.76 -0.22 -10.26
C ALA A 44 2.96 -1.52 -11.04
N VAL A 45 4.09 -2.20 -10.85
CA VAL A 45 4.36 -3.49 -11.50
C VAL A 45 3.36 -4.55 -11.04
N GLU A 46 3.04 -4.60 -9.77
CA GLU A 46 2.12 -5.58 -9.19
C GLU A 46 0.68 -5.36 -9.67
N VAL A 47 0.19 -4.11 -9.69
CA VAL A 47 -1.16 -3.79 -10.20
C VAL A 47 -1.29 -4.22 -11.67
N PHE A 48 -0.31 -3.89 -12.52
CA PHE A 48 -0.31 -4.32 -13.92
C PHE A 48 -0.23 -5.83 -14.05
N SER A 49 0.56 -6.50 -13.20
CA SER A 49 0.67 -7.96 -13.17
C SER A 49 -0.66 -8.62 -12.79
N VAL A 50 -1.34 -8.09 -11.77
CA VAL A 50 -2.68 -8.59 -11.36
C VAL A 50 -3.68 -8.39 -12.48
N ALA A 51 -3.79 -7.18 -13.04
CA ALA A 51 -4.70 -6.88 -14.15
C ALA A 51 -4.44 -7.77 -15.37
N SER A 52 -3.17 -8.00 -15.73
CA SER A 52 -2.80 -8.89 -16.83
C SER A 52 -3.21 -10.34 -16.57
N ARG A 53 -3.01 -10.85 -15.34
CA ARG A 53 -3.47 -12.21 -15.00
C ARG A 53 -4.99 -12.34 -15.06
N MET A 54 -5.72 -11.32 -14.59
CA MET A 54 -7.19 -11.31 -14.67
C MET A 54 -7.69 -11.31 -16.11
N THR A 55 -7.01 -10.59 -17.00
CA THR A 55 -7.32 -10.59 -18.45
C THR A 55 -7.03 -11.94 -19.09
N LYS A 56 -5.88 -12.54 -18.79
CA LYS A 56 -5.55 -13.90 -19.28
C LYS A 56 -6.52 -14.96 -18.77
N GLY A 57 -7.05 -14.79 -17.56
CA GLY A 57 -8.07 -15.65 -16.95
C GLY A 57 -9.50 -15.33 -17.39
N ASN A 58 -9.71 -14.43 -18.37
CA ASN A 58 -11.03 -13.99 -18.83
C ASN A 58 -11.92 -13.37 -17.74
N ILE A 59 -11.33 -12.84 -16.67
CA ILE A 59 -12.03 -12.10 -15.60
C ILE A 59 -12.23 -10.64 -16.01
N LEU A 60 -11.23 -10.07 -16.70
CA LEU A 60 -11.31 -8.73 -17.29
C LEU A 60 -11.25 -8.82 -18.82
N SER A 61 -12.09 -8.05 -19.49
CA SER A 61 -11.94 -7.76 -20.91
C SER A 61 -10.73 -6.84 -21.14
N ARG A 62 -10.27 -6.76 -22.39
CA ARG A 62 -9.20 -5.81 -22.76
C ARG A 62 -9.56 -4.37 -22.42
N LYS A 63 -10.82 -3.98 -22.67
CA LYS A 63 -11.31 -2.62 -22.37
C LYS A 63 -11.27 -2.32 -20.87
N GLU A 64 -11.66 -3.29 -20.03
CA GLU A 64 -11.59 -3.13 -18.57
C GLU A 64 -10.15 -3.07 -18.08
N TYR A 65 -9.24 -3.86 -18.64
CA TYR A 65 -7.81 -3.76 -18.37
C TYR A 65 -7.27 -2.36 -18.68
N ASP A 66 -7.55 -1.83 -19.88
CA ASP A 66 -7.08 -0.52 -20.31
C ASP A 66 -7.69 0.59 -19.42
N SER A 67 -8.95 0.48 -19.03
CA SER A 67 -9.60 1.41 -18.11
C SER A 67 -8.99 1.37 -16.71
N LEU A 68 -8.79 0.18 -16.14
CA LEU A 68 -8.21 -0.01 -14.81
C LEU A 68 -6.80 0.56 -14.76
N THR A 69 -5.95 0.18 -15.70
CA THR A 69 -4.53 0.58 -15.70
C THR A 69 -4.35 2.07 -15.94
N SER A 70 -5.17 2.68 -16.80
CA SER A 70 -5.15 4.13 -17.04
C SER A 70 -5.59 4.92 -15.80
N ARG A 71 -6.68 4.50 -15.14
CA ARG A 71 -7.15 5.12 -13.90
C ARG A 71 -6.10 4.98 -12.80
N PHE A 72 -5.54 3.78 -12.65
CA PHE A 72 -4.48 3.53 -11.67
C PHE A 72 -3.29 4.48 -11.88
N LEU A 73 -2.76 4.62 -13.09
CA LEU A 73 -1.62 5.51 -13.36
C LEU A 73 -1.94 6.96 -13.03
N THR A 74 -3.14 7.42 -13.39
CA THR A 74 -3.59 8.78 -13.07
C THR A 74 -3.64 8.99 -11.56
N ASP A 75 -4.29 8.11 -10.82
CA ASP A 75 -4.39 8.19 -9.36
C ASP A 75 -3.01 8.09 -8.70
N PHE A 76 -2.18 7.15 -9.17
CA PHE A 76 -0.86 6.87 -8.60
C PHE A 76 0.09 8.06 -8.70
N THR A 77 0.04 8.77 -9.84
CA THR A 77 0.86 9.99 -10.04
C THR A 77 0.29 11.23 -9.39
N SER A 78 -1.03 11.28 -9.15
CA SER A 78 -1.70 12.47 -8.62
C SER A 78 -1.82 12.47 -7.09
N HIS A 79 -1.96 11.30 -6.48
CA HIS A 79 -2.26 11.18 -5.06
C HIS A 79 -1.09 10.71 -4.21
N PHE A 80 -0.11 10.00 -4.80
CA PHE A 80 0.94 9.34 -4.03
C PHE A 80 2.32 9.98 -4.22
N GLN A 81 3.08 10.03 -3.14
CA GLN A 81 4.54 10.09 -3.21
C GLN A 81 5.04 8.68 -3.46
N VAL A 82 5.77 8.49 -4.57
CA VAL A 82 6.20 7.17 -5.02
C VAL A 82 7.64 6.91 -4.60
N GLU A 83 7.83 5.92 -3.73
CA GLU A 83 9.14 5.44 -3.30
C GLU A 83 9.83 4.64 -4.41
N ALA A 84 11.06 5.01 -4.73
CA ALA A 84 11.88 4.28 -5.68
C ALA A 84 12.30 2.91 -5.14
N VAL A 85 12.34 1.92 -6.02
CA VAL A 85 12.94 0.61 -5.74
C VAL A 85 14.40 0.63 -6.21
N ASP A 86 15.25 1.15 -5.35
CA ASP A 86 16.68 1.31 -5.60
C ASP A 86 17.53 0.18 -4.96
N ASN A 87 18.82 0.16 -5.26
CA ASN A 87 19.73 -0.85 -4.73
C ASN A 87 19.75 -0.90 -3.20
N PRO A 88 19.82 0.23 -2.47
CA PRO A 88 19.72 0.20 -1.00
C PRO A 88 18.45 -0.45 -0.48
N LEU A 89 17.29 -0.20 -1.11
CA LEU A 89 16.03 -0.82 -0.72
C LEU A 89 16.04 -2.33 -0.94
N ILE A 90 16.56 -2.78 -2.08
CA ILE A 90 16.69 -4.21 -2.38
C ILE A 90 17.64 -4.90 -1.39
N ILE A 91 18.76 -4.27 -1.05
CA ILE A 91 19.70 -4.81 -0.06
C ILE A 91 19.01 -4.93 1.31
N ALA A 92 18.28 -3.92 1.75
CA ALA A 92 17.54 -3.97 3.01
C ALA A 92 16.50 -5.10 3.02
N SER A 93 15.82 -5.35 1.90
CA SER A 93 14.82 -6.41 1.80
C SER A 93 15.39 -7.83 1.95
N ILE A 94 16.68 -8.04 1.68
CA ILE A 94 17.37 -9.33 1.91
C ILE A 94 17.34 -9.68 3.40
N THR A 95 17.70 -8.74 4.25
CA THR A 95 17.68 -8.92 5.72
C THR A 95 16.24 -9.15 6.22
N ILE A 96 15.29 -8.40 5.70
CA ILE A 96 13.86 -8.55 6.01
C ILE A 96 13.35 -9.94 5.66
N THR A 97 13.71 -10.45 4.47
CA THR A 97 13.35 -11.82 4.06
C THR A 97 13.91 -12.86 5.04
N ALA A 98 15.17 -12.70 5.47
CA ALA A 98 15.80 -13.62 6.40
C ALA A 98 15.15 -13.62 7.80
N ILE A 99 14.68 -12.45 8.27
CA ILE A 99 14.07 -12.29 9.60
C ILE A 99 12.61 -12.72 9.62
N HIS A 100 11.81 -12.28 8.62
CA HIS A 100 10.35 -12.43 8.63
C HIS A 100 9.83 -13.56 7.74
N GLY A 101 10.68 -14.15 6.89
CA GLY A 101 10.26 -15.19 5.94
C GLY A 101 9.28 -14.70 4.86
N LEU A 102 9.22 -13.39 4.62
CA LEU A 102 8.32 -12.79 3.64
C LEU A 102 8.71 -13.16 2.21
N ARG A 103 7.72 -13.17 1.32
CA ARG A 103 7.95 -13.26 -0.13
C ARG A 103 8.68 -12.01 -0.63
N THR A 104 9.34 -12.14 -1.78
CA THR A 104 10.18 -11.08 -2.34
C THR A 104 9.49 -9.73 -2.41
N ALA A 105 8.28 -9.66 -2.96
CA ALA A 105 7.54 -8.39 -3.08
C ALA A 105 7.19 -7.80 -1.70
N ASP A 106 6.73 -8.64 -0.78
CA ASP A 106 6.34 -8.22 0.58
C ASP A 106 7.56 -7.72 1.38
N ALA A 107 8.72 -8.37 1.23
CA ALA A 107 9.97 -7.91 1.84
C ALA A 107 10.42 -6.54 1.29
N ILE A 108 10.26 -6.30 -0.01
CA ILE A 108 10.56 -5.00 -0.62
C ILE A 108 9.57 -3.94 -0.13
N HIS A 109 8.28 -4.27 0.00
CA HIS A 109 7.30 -3.37 0.59
C HIS A 109 7.61 -3.05 2.05
N LEU A 110 7.99 -4.04 2.86
CA LEU A 110 8.34 -3.78 4.26
C LEU A 110 9.60 -2.90 4.38
N ALA A 111 10.60 -3.09 3.50
CA ALA A 111 11.76 -2.20 3.43
C ALA A 111 11.36 -0.76 3.07
N ALA A 112 10.44 -0.60 2.12
CA ALA A 112 9.92 0.71 1.75
C ALA A 112 9.10 1.36 2.90
N ILE A 113 8.30 0.57 3.60
CA ILE A 113 7.57 0.99 4.80
C ILE A 113 8.53 1.49 5.89
N GLN A 114 9.60 0.74 6.19
CA GLN A 114 10.61 1.14 7.18
C GLN A 114 11.33 2.42 6.75
N ARG A 115 11.69 2.55 5.47
CA ARG A 115 12.30 3.76 4.92
C ARG A 115 11.36 4.96 5.02
N ALA A 116 10.10 4.82 4.63
CA ALA A 116 9.11 5.87 4.74
C ALA A 116 8.84 6.29 6.20
N LYS A 117 8.84 5.33 7.13
CA LYS A 117 8.71 5.61 8.57
C LYS A 117 9.91 6.41 9.09
N SER A 118 11.13 6.15 8.61
CA SER A 118 12.35 6.79 9.11
C SER A 118 12.43 8.30 8.84
N ILE A 119 11.65 8.82 7.90
CA ILE A 119 11.60 10.26 7.60
C ILE A 119 10.52 11.01 8.39
N VAL A 120 9.67 10.30 9.14
CA VAL A 120 8.61 10.92 9.96
C VAL A 120 9.17 11.26 11.34
N VAL A 121 9.08 12.53 11.72
CA VAL A 121 9.63 13.03 12.99
C VAL A 121 8.89 12.44 14.19
N GLU A 122 7.57 12.27 14.06
CA GLU A 122 6.71 11.70 15.10
C GLU A 122 6.22 10.31 14.64
N PRO A 123 6.85 9.21 15.12
CA PRO A 123 6.50 7.85 14.67
C PRO A 123 5.02 7.48 14.85
N GLU A 124 4.33 8.14 15.78
CA GLU A 124 2.89 7.97 16.02
C GLU A 124 2.01 8.40 14.85
N GLN A 125 2.54 9.24 13.98
CA GLN A 125 1.87 9.74 12.77
C GLN A 125 2.21 8.93 11.52
N PHE A 126 2.83 7.76 11.67
CA PHE A 126 3.08 6.84 10.57
C PHE A 126 2.18 5.61 10.66
N PHE A 127 1.55 5.26 9.54
CA PHE A 127 0.69 4.09 9.42
C PHE A 127 1.00 3.31 8.14
N ALA A 128 1.26 2.00 8.28
CA ALA A 128 1.20 1.09 7.16
C ALA A 128 -0.26 0.68 6.93
N VAL A 129 -0.73 0.79 5.70
CA VAL A 129 -2.09 0.39 5.32
C VAL A 129 -1.99 -0.86 4.46
N THR A 130 -2.44 -1.99 4.99
CA THR A 130 -2.34 -3.30 4.33
C THR A 130 -3.46 -4.23 4.78
N SER A 131 -3.91 -5.12 3.87
CA SER A 131 -4.82 -6.23 4.18
C SER A 131 -4.10 -7.58 4.18
N ASP A 132 -2.82 -7.61 3.84
CA ASP A 132 -2.03 -8.83 3.84
C ASP A 132 -1.67 -9.25 5.26
N LYS A 133 -2.03 -10.50 5.63
CA LYS A 133 -1.85 -11.01 6.99
C LYS A 133 -0.39 -11.15 7.39
N GLU A 134 0.48 -11.58 6.49
CA GLU A 134 1.90 -11.74 6.77
C GLU A 134 2.57 -10.37 6.94
N MET A 135 2.18 -9.41 6.09
CA MET A 135 2.63 -8.02 6.20
C MET A 135 2.16 -7.35 7.50
N ILE A 136 0.91 -7.58 7.92
CA ILE A 136 0.39 -7.07 9.20
C ILE A 136 1.24 -7.58 10.37
N VAL A 137 1.54 -8.88 10.39
CA VAL A 137 2.38 -9.47 11.44
C VAL A 137 3.78 -8.87 11.43
N ALA A 138 4.41 -8.79 10.26
CA ALA A 138 5.75 -8.24 10.11
C ALA A 138 5.82 -6.76 10.54
N CYS A 139 4.88 -5.93 10.10
CA CYS A 139 4.78 -4.54 10.52
C CYS A 139 4.65 -4.38 12.04
N ARG A 140 3.79 -5.19 12.67
CA ARG A 140 3.62 -5.15 14.14
C ARG A 140 4.88 -5.57 14.87
N THR A 141 5.60 -6.58 14.38
CA THR A 141 6.91 -7.00 14.92
C THR A 141 7.93 -5.86 14.87
N GLU A 142 7.89 -5.05 13.82
CA GLU A 142 8.74 -3.86 13.64
C GLU A 142 8.20 -2.59 14.35
N SER A 143 7.23 -2.75 15.25
CA SER A 143 6.59 -1.62 15.95
C SER A 143 6.04 -0.55 14.98
N ILE A 144 5.45 -0.99 13.86
CA ILE A 144 4.79 -0.15 12.88
C ILE A 144 3.28 -0.27 13.10
N LYS A 145 2.59 0.88 13.24
CA LYS A 145 1.13 0.91 13.34
C LYS A 145 0.51 0.50 12.00
N VAL A 146 -0.49 -0.36 12.08
CA VAL A 146 -1.17 -0.90 10.90
C VAL A 146 -2.63 -0.48 10.89
N LEU A 147 -3.10 -0.04 9.73
CA LEU A 147 -4.51 0.08 9.39
C LEU A 147 -4.87 -1.03 8.38
N ASN A 148 -5.74 -1.93 8.80
CA ASN A 148 -6.30 -2.93 7.87
C ASN A 148 -7.67 -2.41 7.39
N PRO A 149 -7.84 -2.09 6.09
CA PRO A 149 -9.10 -1.58 5.54
C PRO A 149 -10.32 -2.48 5.80
N GLU A 150 -10.10 -3.77 6.03
CA GLU A 150 -11.15 -4.76 6.27
C GLU A 150 -11.68 -4.74 7.71
N GLU A 151 -10.99 -4.05 8.61
CA GLU A 151 -11.34 -4.00 10.03
C GLU A 151 -12.10 -2.71 10.38
N VAL A 152 -13.19 -2.85 11.13
CA VAL A 152 -13.97 -1.71 11.67
C VAL A 152 -13.12 -0.83 12.59
N THR A 153 -12.21 -1.44 13.35
CA THR A 153 -11.28 -0.73 14.23
C THR A 153 -10.38 0.24 13.47
N SER A 154 -9.95 -0.11 12.27
CA SER A 154 -9.13 0.77 11.41
C SER A 154 -9.93 1.99 10.92
N LYS A 155 -11.21 1.82 10.58
CA LYS A 155 -12.11 2.94 10.23
C LYS A 155 -12.27 3.91 11.40
N ASN A 156 -12.47 3.39 12.61
CA ASN A 156 -12.62 4.21 13.80
C ASN A 156 -11.31 4.94 14.15
N LEU A 157 -10.18 4.26 14.03
CA LEU A 157 -8.86 4.86 14.25
C LEU A 157 -8.58 5.96 13.23
N LEU A 158 -8.85 5.76 11.95
CA LEU A 158 -8.69 6.80 10.91
C LEU A 158 -9.49 8.06 11.26
N ARG A 159 -10.73 7.89 11.72
CA ARG A 159 -11.57 9.03 12.16
C ARG A 159 -11.04 9.73 13.41
N SER A 160 -10.40 9.01 14.32
CA SER A 160 -9.86 9.58 15.55
C SER A 160 -8.54 10.34 15.34
N ILE A 161 -7.77 10.02 14.29
CA ILE A 161 -6.51 10.71 13.96
C ILE A 161 -6.71 11.88 13.00
N ARG A 162 -7.91 12.04 12.45
CA ARG A 162 -8.36 13.13 11.58
C ARG A 162 -9.15 14.20 12.34
#